data_1aeb598336dc16cd5ba512b315a444dd
#
_entry.id   1aeb598336dc16cd5ba512b315a444dd
#
_cell.length_a   1.000
_cell.length_b   1.000
_cell.length_c   1.000
_cell.angle_alpha   90.00
_cell.angle_beta   90.00
_cell.angle_gamma   90.00
#
_symmetry.space_group_name_H-M   'P 1'
#
loop_
_entity.id
_entity.type
_entity.pdbx_description
1 polymer ?
#
loop_
_entity_poly.entity_id
_entity_poly.type
_entity_poly.pdbx_seq_one_letter_code
_entity_poly.pdbx_strand_id
1 'polypeptide(L)'
;MKAGRYFMIIIGILGMFVKIVLILLLAIFMILLLILLIPFDYAISALLKEKAVFNLLVHWGFFQVELLLEDKQPIMKVRIFQRIIMNEPVKKRSRKKPRKKPGKSNSRRPGIAFFKEILKFLKEVLNVLKPKEITAFGSYGLNDPVNTALVSFIIQLFSNLVPQAQIGLEPLFDSEMTDVEINISGRIRLIVLVYILIKYIFKKEVRKVVFQKRISTKT
;
A
#
# COMPACT_ATOMS: atom_id res chain seq x y z
N MET A 1 -52.31 38.21 7.13
CA MET A 1 -51.30 38.15 8.22
C MET A 1 -50.83 36.78 8.67
N LYS A 2 -51.56 35.66 8.49
CA LYS A 2 -51.17 34.32 8.91
C LYS A 2 -50.08 33.70 8.01
N ALA A 3 -50.06 33.90 6.69
CA ALA A 3 -49.11 33.31 5.74
C ALA A 3 -47.66 33.72 6.00
N GLY A 4 -47.40 34.97 6.39
CA GLY A 4 -46.03 35.44 6.68
C GLY A 4 -45.41 34.81 7.92
N ARG A 5 -46.21 34.45 8.93
CA ARG A 5 -45.71 33.70 10.13
C ARG A 5 -45.28 32.29 9.79
N TYR A 6 -46.04 31.55 8.99
CA TYR A 6 -45.68 30.21 8.57
C TYR A 6 -44.41 30.21 7.71
N PHE A 7 -44.24 31.20 6.86
CA PHE A 7 -43.06 31.38 6.02
C PHE A 7 -41.79 31.60 6.87
N MET A 8 -41.85 32.44 7.90
CA MET A 8 -40.72 32.66 8.82
C MET A 8 -40.40 31.41 9.64
N ILE A 9 -41.38 30.64 10.09
CA ILE A 9 -41.17 29.39 10.82
C ILE A 9 -40.51 28.33 9.93
N ILE A 10 -40.93 28.21 8.67
CA ILE A 10 -40.35 27.28 7.70
C ILE A 10 -38.88 27.65 7.42
N ILE A 11 -38.55 28.92 7.22
CA ILE A 11 -37.16 29.36 7.04
C ILE A 11 -36.32 29.09 8.29
N GLY A 12 -36.88 29.29 9.50
CA GLY A 12 -36.19 29.03 10.74
C GLY A 12 -35.86 27.53 10.90
N ILE A 13 -36.82 26.63 10.60
CA ILE A 13 -36.63 25.19 10.63
C ILE A 13 -35.60 24.76 9.57
N LEU A 14 -35.68 25.27 8.35
CA LEU A 14 -34.73 24.97 7.29
C LEU A 14 -33.30 25.43 7.66
N GLY A 15 -33.17 26.62 8.24
CA GLY A 15 -31.89 27.13 8.73
C GLY A 15 -31.29 26.28 9.85
N MET A 16 -32.13 25.81 10.77
CA MET A 16 -31.70 24.88 11.83
C MET A 16 -31.24 23.53 11.26
N PHE A 17 -32.00 22.99 10.31
CA PHE A 17 -31.64 21.75 9.62
C PHE A 17 -30.30 21.85 8.90
N VAL A 18 -30.07 22.95 8.15
CA VAL A 18 -28.79 23.21 7.46
C VAL A 18 -27.63 23.28 8.45
N LYS A 19 -27.82 23.96 9.61
CA LYS A 19 -26.78 24.00 10.67
C LYS A 19 -26.44 22.61 11.21
N ILE A 20 -27.44 21.79 11.50
CA ILE A 20 -27.23 20.43 11.99
C ILE A 20 -26.45 19.60 10.98
N VAL A 21 -26.84 19.65 9.70
CA VAL A 21 -26.13 18.95 8.62
C VAL A 21 -24.67 19.41 8.50
N LEU A 22 -24.43 20.71 8.61
CA LEU A 22 -23.09 21.29 8.53
C LEU A 22 -22.20 20.85 9.70
N ILE A 23 -22.75 20.83 10.92
CA ILE A 23 -22.04 20.35 12.12
C ILE A 23 -21.72 18.85 11.99
N LEU A 24 -22.66 18.05 11.51
CA LEU A 24 -22.46 16.61 11.29
C LEU A 24 -21.39 16.37 10.24
N LEU A 25 -21.38 17.12 9.14
CA LEU A 25 -20.39 17.03 8.08
C LEU A 25 -18.99 17.44 8.59
N LEU A 26 -18.92 18.50 9.41
CA LEU A 26 -17.69 18.90 10.08
C LEU A 26 -17.16 17.83 11.03
N ALA A 27 -18.05 17.21 11.82
CA ALA A 27 -17.66 16.12 12.72
C ALA A 27 -17.12 14.90 11.96
N ILE A 28 -17.79 14.49 10.88
CA ILE A 28 -17.33 13.41 10.00
C ILE A 28 -15.96 13.76 9.40
N PHE A 29 -15.77 15.00 8.94
CA PHE A 29 -14.50 15.45 8.38
C PHE A 29 -13.37 15.40 9.42
N MET A 30 -13.63 15.83 10.66
CA MET A 30 -12.67 15.75 11.77
C MET A 30 -12.29 14.31 12.11
N ILE A 31 -13.28 13.40 12.17
CA ILE A 31 -13.02 11.97 12.40
C ILE A 31 -12.15 11.39 11.27
N LEU A 32 -12.46 11.72 10.03
CA LEU A 32 -11.71 11.26 8.86
C LEU A 32 -10.26 11.76 8.89
N LEU A 33 -10.05 13.01 9.32
CA LEU A 33 -8.74 13.60 9.50
C LEU A 33 -7.95 12.91 10.63
N LEU A 34 -8.59 12.60 11.75
CA LEU A 34 -7.99 11.84 12.84
C LEU A 34 -7.56 10.43 12.40
N ILE A 35 -8.42 9.74 11.65
CA ILE A 35 -8.11 8.42 11.06
C ILE A 35 -6.89 8.50 10.15
N LEU A 36 -6.76 9.56 9.37
CA LEU A 36 -5.66 9.77 8.43
C LEU A 36 -4.31 10.04 9.14
N LEU A 37 -4.36 10.56 10.37
CA LEU A 37 -3.18 10.82 11.20
C LEU A 37 -2.58 9.54 11.79
N ILE A 38 -3.37 8.47 11.95
CA ILE A 38 -2.89 7.20 12.49
C ILE A 38 -1.89 6.58 11.52
N PRO A 39 -0.64 6.34 11.94
CA PRO A 39 0.35 5.71 11.09
C PRO A 39 -0.01 4.24 10.82
N PHE A 40 0.42 3.78 9.67
CA PHE A 40 0.25 2.43 9.20
C PHE A 40 1.60 1.72 9.31
N ASP A 41 1.73 0.79 10.24
CA ASP A 41 2.95 0.01 10.40
C ASP A 41 2.83 -1.31 9.64
N TYR A 42 3.89 -1.68 8.93
CA TYR A 42 3.96 -2.95 8.22
C TYR A 42 5.24 -3.69 8.60
N ALA A 43 5.13 -5.01 8.66
CA ALA A 43 6.26 -5.92 8.82
C ALA A 43 6.11 -7.10 7.87
N ILE A 44 7.17 -7.40 7.16
CA ILE A 44 7.26 -8.53 6.24
C ILE A 44 8.38 -9.41 6.76
N SER A 45 8.07 -10.66 7.07
CA SER A 45 9.04 -11.66 7.50
C SER A 45 9.06 -12.80 6.49
N ALA A 46 10.22 -13.21 6.06
CA ALA A 46 10.42 -14.36 5.20
C ALA A 46 11.46 -15.29 5.84
N LEU A 47 11.06 -16.52 6.07
CA LEU A 47 11.95 -17.60 6.52
C LEU A 47 12.12 -18.56 5.35
N LEU A 48 13.35 -18.66 4.85
CA LEU A 48 13.74 -19.53 3.76
C LEU A 48 14.57 -20.68 4.34
N LYS A 49 13.89 -21.80 4.59
CA LYS A 49 14.48 -23.09 4.96
C LYS A 49 14.05 -24.13 3.94
N GLU A 50 13.99 -25.39 4.33
CA GLU A 50 13.37 -26.47 3.52
C GLU A 50 11.97 -26.07 3.02
N LYS A 51 11.23 -25.32 3.83
CA LYS A 51 9.93 -24.73 3.47
C LYS A 51 10.00 -23.21 3.59
N ALA A 52 9.59 -22.53 2.54
CA ALA A 52 9.51 -21.08 2.55
C ALA A 52 8.23 -20.63 3.28
N VAL A 53 8.41 -19.88 4.36
CA VAL A 53 7.31 -19.26 5.13
C VAL A 53 7.39 -17.76 4.95
N PHE A 54 6.30 -17.16 4.50
CA PHE A 54 6.18 -15.70 4.38
C PHE A 54 5.08 -15.20 5.31
N ASN A 55 5.39 -14.21 6.10
CA ASN A 55 4.44 -13.55 6.98
C ASN A 55 4.40 -12.07 6.66
N LEU A 56 3.22 -11.57 6.36
CA LEU A 56 2.94 -10.15 6.17
C LEU A 56 2.04 -9.68 7.30
N LEU A 57 2.54 -8.82 8.15
CA LEU A 57 1.82 -8.21 9.25
C LEU A 57 1.59 -6.74 8.95
N VAL A 58 0.35 -6.33 9.07
CA VAL A 58 -0.07 -4.96 8.87
C VAL A 58 -0.83 -4.50 10.10
N HIS A 59 -0.38 -3.41 10.68
CA HIS A 59 -0.98 -2.84 11.88
C HIS A 59 -1.43 -1.40 11.61
N TRP A 60 -2.69 -1.10 11.89
CA TRP A 60 -3.26 0.22 11.73
C TRP A 60 -4.21 0.55 12.89
N GLY A 61 -3.74 1.38 13.81
CA GLY A 61 -4.48 1.71 15.04
C GLY A 61 -4.84 0.46 15.83
N PHE A 62 -6.11 0.10 15.85
CA PHE A 62 -6.64 -1.07 16.57
C PHE A 62 -6.77 -2.32 15.68
N PHE A 63 -6.51 -2.18 14.37
CA PHE A 63 -6.64 -3.25 13.39
C PHE A 63 -5.28 -3.87 13.10
N GLN A 64 -5.21 -5.18 13.14
CA GLN A 64 -4.05 -5.96 12.74
C GLN A 64 -4.48 -7.03 11.76
N VAL A 65 -3.82 -7.07 10.63
CA VAL A 65 -4.00 -8.10 9.60
C VAL A 65 -2.70 -8.85 9.47
N GLU A 66 -2.73 -10.15 9.66
CA GLU A 66 -1.62 -11.06 9.48
C GLU A 66 -1.96 -12.02 8.33
N LEU A 67 -1.07 -12.10 7.35
CA LEU A 67 -1.18 -12.98 6.21
C LEU A 67 0.02 -13.93 6.23
N LEU A 68 -0.23 -15.17 6.60
CA LEU A 68 0.77 -16.24 6.65
C LEU A 68 0.66 -17.08 5.38
N LEU A 69 1.74 -17.24 4.67
CA LEU A 69 1.90 -18.14 3.54
C LEU A 69 2.81 -19.28 3.94
N GLU A 70 2.23 -20.43 4.21
CA GLU A 70 2.92 -21.66 4.49
C GLU A 70 2.46 -22.75 3.50
N ASP A 71 3.39 -23.46 2.86
CA ASP A 71 3.10 -24.54 1.89
C ASP A 71 2.06 -24.17 0.81
N LYS A 72 2.12 -22.95 0.27
CA LYS A 72 1.20 -22.41 -0.76
C LYS A 72 -0.26 -22.24 -0.30
N GLN A 73 -0.55 -22.39 0.98
CA GLN A 73 -1.85 -22.12 1.55
C GLN A 73 -1.84 -20.78 2.30
N PRO A 74 -2.46 -19.75 1.78
CA PRO A 74 -2.55 -18.48 2.48
C PRO A 74 -3.57 -18.56 3.61
N ILE A 75 -3.12 -18.29 4.83
CA ILE A 75 -3.94 -18.18 6.03
C ILE A 75 -4.01 -16.70 6.38
N MET A 76 -5.22 -16.16 6.46
CA MET A 76 -5.44 -14.76 6.84
C MET A 76 -6.04 -14.70 8.24
N LYS A 77 -5.36 -13.99 9.14
CA LYS A 77 -5.84 -13.72 10.49
C LYS A 77 -6.10 -12.23 10.63
N VAL A 78 -7.31 -11.88 11.04
CA VAL A 78 -7.69 -10.50 11.32
C VAL A 78 -7.92 -10.36 12.82
N ARG A 79 -7.22 -9.42 13.45
CA ARG A 79 -7.37 -9.08 14.87
C ARG A 79 -7.87 -7.65 15.00
N ILE A 80 -8.85 -7.46 15.87
CA ILE A 80 -9.36 -6.14 16.28
C ILE A 80 -9.32 -6.08 17.81
N PHE A 81 -8.69 -5.05 18.39
CA PHE A 81 -8.51 -4.93 19.84
C PHE A 81 -7.92 -6.20 20.47
N GLN A 82 -6.88 -6.81 19.84
CA GLN A 82 -6.23 -8.06 20.26
C GLN A 82 -7.11 -9.33 20.23
N ARG A 83 -8.38 -9.23 19.82
CA ARG A 83 -9.24 -10.40 19.62
C ARG A 83 -9.18 -10.86 18.17
N ILE A 84 -8.96 -12.16 17.98
CA ILE A 84 -9.00 -12.79 16.65
C ILE A 84 -10.46 -12.86 16.22
N ILE A 85 -10.82 -12.15 15.15
CA ILE A 85 -12.19 -12.16 14.62
C ILE A 85 -12.31 -13.13 13.44
N MET A 86 -11.22 -13.33 12.71
CA MET A 86 -11.21 -14.16 11.51
C MET A 86 -9.91 -14.96 11.45
N ASN A 87 -10.04 -16.26 11.27
CA ASN A 87 -8.92 -17.18 11.05
C ASN A 87 -9.36 -18.20 9.99
N GLU A 88 -9.30 -17.78 8.71
CA GLU A 88 -9.75 -18.62 7.62
C GLU A 88 -8.67 -18.77 6.56
N PRO A 89 -8.51 -19.99 5.99
CA PRO A 89 -7.71 -20.17 4.80
C PRO A 89 -8.35 -19.38 3.64
N VAL A 90 -7.55 -18.57 2.97
CA VAL A 90 -8.02 -17.79 1.82
C VAL A 90 -8.35 -18.74 0.67
N LYS A 91 -9.62 -19.10 0.51
CA LYS A 91 -10.08 -19.90 -0.64
C LYS A 91 -9.77 -19.12 -1.93
N LYS A 92 -8.94 -19.69 -2.79
CA LYS A 92 -8.69 -19.15 -4.15
C LYS A 92 -10.02 -19.09 -4.89
N ARG A 93 -10.71 -17.94 -4.88
CA ARG A 93 -11.78 -17.68 -5.81
C ARG A 93 -11.18 -17.70 -7.21
N SER A 94 -11.52 -18.73 -7.99
CA SER A 94 -11.24 -18.78 -9.41
C SER A 94 -11.84 -17.53 -10.07
N ARG A 95 -11.02 -16.51 -10.26
CA ARG A 95 -11.41 -15.34 -11.04
C ARG A 95 -11.51 -15.79 -12.48
N LYS A 96 -12.75 -16.03 -12.97
CA LYS A 96 -13.02 -16.07 -14.41
C LYS A 96 -12.43 -14.77 -14.99
N LYS A 97 -11.36 -14.92 -15.78
CA LYS A 97 -10.73 -13.79 -16.48
C LYS A 97 -11.81 -13.11 -17.32
N PRO A 98 -12.13 -11.83 -17.11
CA PRO A 98 -13.03 -11.13 -18.01
C PRO A 98 -12.35 -11.10 -19.39
N ARG A 99 -12.98 -11.68 -20.41
CA ARG A 99 -12.55 -11.57 -21.80
C ARG A 99 -12.57 -10.08 -22.17
N LYS A 100 -11.42 -9.43 -22.10
CA LYS A 100 -11.25 -8.07 -22.63
C LYS A 100 -11.37 -8.15 -24.14
N LYS A 101 -12.50 -7.68 -24.68
CA LYS A 101 -12.59 -7.33 -26.10
C LYS A 101 -11.52 -6.27 -26.38
N PRO A 102 -10.70 -6.41 -27.42
CA PRO A 102 -9.74 -5.38 -27.79
C PRO A 102 -10.50 -4.19 -28.38
N GLY A 103 -10.88 -3.25 -27.54
CA GLY A 103 -11.34 -1.95 -27.99
C GLY A 103 -10.13 -1.21 -28.57
N LYS A 104 -10.17 -0.88 -29.86
CA LYS A 104 -9.24 0.03 -30.51
C LYS A 104 -9.38 1.39 -29.82
N SER A 105 -8.59 1.61 -28.78
CA SER A 105 -8.43 2.90 -28.15
C SER A 105 -7.41 3.66 -28.97
N ASN A 106 -7.85 4.66 -29.73
CA ASN A 106 -7.00 5.72 -30.27
C ASN A 106 -6.49 6.56 -29.08
N SER A 107 -5.65 5.98 -28.24
CA SER A 107 -4.99 6.72 -27.17
C SER A 107 -3.84 7.50 -27.82
N ARG A 108 -3.99 8.81 -27.96
CA ARG A 108 -2.85 9.71 -28.17
C ARG A 108 -1.81 9.33 -27.12
N ARG A 109 -0.61 8.98 -27.56
CA ARG A 109 0.51 8.58 -26.69
C ARG A 109 0.69 9.69 -25.65
N PRO A 110 0.69 9.37 -24.36
CA PRO A 110 0.94 10.36 -23.32
C PRO A 110 2.31 10.98 -23.58
N GLY A 111 2.39 12.30 -23.62
CA GLY A 111 3.63 13.01 -23.93
C GLY A 111 4.72 12.72 -22.90
N ILE A 112 5.98 12.88 -23.28
CA ILE A 112 7.18 12.66 -22.42
C ILE A 112 7.05 13.41 -21.09
N ALA A 113 6.43 14.59 -21.09
CA ALA A 113 6.17 15.38 -19.89
C ALA A 113 5.28 14.66 -18.86
N PHE A 114 4.24 13.94 -19.31
CA PHE A 114 3.38 13.11 -18.46
C PHE A 114 4.16 11.95 -17.82
N PHE A 115 5.03 11.31 -18.60
CA PHE A 115 5.87 10.21 -18.09
C PHE A 115 6.85 10.67 -17.02
N LYS A 116 7.46 11.84 -17.21
CA LYS A 116 8.34 12.48 -16.22
C LYS A 116 7.62 12.78 -14.90
N GLU A 117 6.38 13.25 -14.97
CA GLU A 117 5.57 13.53 -13.77
C GLU A 117 5.13 12.24 -13.05
N ILE A 118 4.83 11.17 -13.79
CA ILE A 118 4.55 9.85 -13.18
C ILE A 118 5.79 9.31 -12.48
N LEU A 119 6.97 9.42 -13.08
CA LEU A 119 8.21 8.97 -12.43
C LEU A 119 8.50 9.76 -11.15
N LYS A 120 8.26 11.06 -11.14
CA LYS A 120 8.39 11.87 -9.92
C LYS A 120 7.39 11.46 -8.85
N PHE A 121 6.13 11.24 -9.24
CA PHE A 121 5.10 10.72 -8.34
C PHE A 121 5.51 9.38 -7.74
N LEU A 122 5.96 8.44 -8.58
CA LEU A 122 6.40 7.13 -8.14
C LEU A 122 7.59 7.23 -7.17
N LYS A 123 8.56 8.08 -7.47
CA LYS A 123 9.70 8.34 -6.57
C LYS A 123 9.26 8.90 -5.21
N GLU A 124 8.34 9.87 -5.18
CA GLU A 124 7.82 10.43 -3.93
C GLU A 124 7.04 9.36 -3.13
N VAL A 125 6.22 8.55 -3.79
CA VAL A 125 5.50 7.44 -3.14
C VAL A 125 6.47 6.40 -2.59
N LEU A 126 7.47 5.98 -3.36
CA LEU A 126 8.49 5.03 -2.92
C LEU A 126 9.28 5.54 -1.71
N ASN A 127 9.55 6.85 -1.65
CA ASN A 127 10.21 7.45 -0.47
C ASN A 127 9.35 7.36 0.80
N VAL A 128 8.02 7.44 0.68
CA VAL A 128 7.11 7.28 1.83
C VAL A 128 6.99 5.83 2.25
N LEU A 129 7.07 4.90 1.29
CA LEU A 129 7.01 3.45 1.51
C LEU A 129 8.35 2.86 1.95
N LYS A 130 9.42 3.68 1.95
CA LYS A 130 10.77 3.23 2.30
C LYS A 130 10.77 2.54 3.66
N PRO A 131 11.29 1.29 3.75
CA PRO A 131 11.41 0.59 5.02
C PRO A 131 12.33 1.36 5.97
N LYS A 132 12.02 1.29 7.24
CA LYS A 132 12.87 1.86 8.30
C LYS A 132 14.02 0.94 8.63
N GLU A 133 13.75 -0.35 8.59
CA GLU A 133 14.68 -1.38 8.98
C GLU A 133 14.55 -2.57 8.03
N ILE A 134 15.68 -3.09 7.62
CA ILE A 134 15.81 -4.31 6.82
C ILE A 134 16.85 -5.15 7.54
N THR A 135 16.47 -6.33 7.97
CA THR A 135 17.40 -7.29 8.57
C THR A 135 17.38 -8.59 7.76
N ALA A 136 18.54 -9.13 7.51
CA ALA A 136 18.69 -10.43 6.86
C ALA A 136 19.84 -11.19 7.52
N PHE A 137 19.53 -12.31 8.15
CA PHE A 137 20.50 -13.14 8.85
C PHE A 137 20.37 -14.59 8.45
N GLY A 138 21.47 -15.32 8.57
CA GLY A 138 21.49 -16.77 8.32
C GLY A 138 22.62 -17.20 7.41
N SER A 139 22.49 -18.38 6.83
CA SER A 139 23.48 -18.95 5.94
C SER A 139 22.83 -19.46 4.65
N TYR A 140 23.60 -19.41 3.56
CA TYR A 140 23.15 -19.89 2.26
C TYR A 140 24.30 -20.49 1.48
N GLY A 141 24.02 -21.59 0.81
CA GLY A 141 24.92 -22.26 -0.12
C GLY A 141 24.13 -22.74 -1.33
N LEU A 142 24.68 -22.53 -2.51
CA LEU A 142 24.09 -22.99 -3.77
C LEU A 142 24.87 -24.22 -4.27
N ASN A 143 24.29 -24.95 -5.21
CA ASN A 143 24.90 -26.15 -5.82
C ASN A 143 26.27 -25.88 -6.43
N ASP A 144 26.57 -24.63 -6.77
CA ASP A 144 27.82 -24.23 -7.38
C ASP A 144 28.48 -23.11 -6.53
N PRO A 145 29.73 -23.30 -6.08
CA PRO A 145 30.47 -22.28 -5.35
C PRO A 145 30.61 -20.95 -6.08
N VAL A 146 30.69 -20.97 -7.42
CA VAL A 146 30.75 -19.74 -8.23
C VAL A 146 29.47 -18.95 -8.09
N ASN A 147 28.31 -19.60 -8.14
CA ASN A 147 27.03 -18.94 -7.95
C ASN A 147 26.88 -18.41 -6.52
N THR A 148 27.36 -19.13 -5.51
CA THR A 148 27.39 -18.69 -4.11
C THR A 148 28.25 -17.42 -3.96
N ALA A 149 29.43 -17.37 -4.59
CA ALA A 149 30.29 -16.19 -4.59
C ALA A 149 29.64 -14.97 -5.28
N LEU A 150 28.95 -15.21 -6.39
CA LEU A 150 28.25 -14.17 -7.14
C LEU A 150 27.11 -13.57 -6.31
N VAL A 151 26.34 -14.39 -5.64
CA VAL A 151 25.27 -13.94 -4.72
C VAL A 151 25.88 -13.16 -3.54
N SER A 152 26.98 -13.63 -2.95
CA SER A 152 27.71 -12.92 -1.89
C SER A 152 28.11 -11.52 -2.32
N PHE A 153 28.65 -11.38 -3.53
CA PHE A 153 29.02 -10.09 -4.08
C PHE A 153 27.84 -9.15 -4.21
N ILE A 154 26.69 -9.65 -4.72
CA ILE A 154 25.46 -8.86 -4.84
C ILE A 154 24.95 -8.43 -3.45
N ILE A 155 24.99 -9.31 -2.47
CA ILE A 155 24.57 -9.02 -1.08
C ILE A 155 25.46 -7.91 -0.49
N GLN A 156 26.77 -7.99 -0.67
CA GLN A 156 27.71 -6.95 -0.21
C GLN A 156 27.46 -5.60 -0.88
N LEU A 157 27.22 -5.58 -2.20
CA LEU A 157 26.84 -4.35 -2.90
C LEU A 157 25.55 -3.76 -2.33
N PHE A 158 24.55 -4.58 -2.08
CA PHE A 158 23.26 -4.13 -1.54
C PHE A 158 23.43 -3.59 -0.11
N SER A 159 24.20 -4.26 0.74
CA SER A 159 24.51 -3.80 2.10
C SER A 159 25.16 -2.41 2.11
N ASN A 160 26.07 -2.15 1.17
CA ASN A 160 26.72 -0.84 1.05
C ASN A 160 25.80 0.26 0.50
N LEU A 161 24.83 -0.10 -0.36
CA LEU A 161 23.91 0.85 -1.00
C LEU A 161 22.72 1.22 -0.10
N VAL A 162 22.37 0.39 0.88
CA VAL A 162 21.19 0.54 1.74
C VAL A 162 21.62 0.67 3.20
N PRO A 163 21.94 1.88 3.71
CA PRO A 163 22.48 2.06 5.06
C PRO A 163 21.58 1.57 6.20
N GLN A 164 20.28 1.42 5.94
CA GLN A 164 19.32 0.88 6.92
C GLN A 164 19.22 -0.65 6.89
N ALA A 165 19.98 -1.33 6.04
CA ALA A 165 20.00 -2.79 5.97
C ALA A 165 21.09 -3.34 6.89
N GLN A 166 20.71 -4.24 7.78
CA GLN A 166 21.61 -5.04 8.60
C GLN A 166 21.64 -6.46 8.00
N ILE A 167 22.69 -6.77 7.28
CA ILE A 167 22.82 -8.03 6.55
C ILE A 167 23.98 -8.84 7.15
N GLY A 168 23.64 -9.93 7.82
CA GLY A 168 24.55 -10.93 8.36
C GLY A 168 24.29 -12.29 7.72
N LEU A 169 24.51 -12.39 6.41
CA LEU A 169 24.34 -13.62 5.63
C LEU A 169 25.70 -14.26 5.37
N GLU A 170 25.88 -15.50 5.82
CA GLU A 170 27.12 -16.26 5.67
C GLU A 170 27.05 -17.19 4.45
N PRO A 171 27.96 -17.07 3.46
CA PRO A 171 27.99 -17.97 2.33
C PRO A 171 28.64 -19.30 2.72
N LEU A 172 27.98 -20.40 2.40
CA LEU A 172 28.49 -21.77 2.54
C LEU A 172 28.90 -22.29 1.16
N PHE A 173 30.20 -22.58 0.98
CA PHE A 173 30.70 -23.02 -0.31
C PHE A 173 30.74 -24.56 -0.44
N ASP A 174 30.64 -25.27 0.69
CA ASP A 174 30.79 -26.73 0.76
C ASP A 174 29.45 -27.46 0.86
N SER A 175 28.36 -26.77 1.00
CA SER A 175 27.01 -27.35 1.18
C SER A 175 25.92 -26.59 0.51
N GLU A 176 24.96 -27.30 -0.09
CA GLU A 176 23.71 -26.72 -0.58
C GLU A 176 22.73 -26.64 0.59
N MET A 177 22.64 -25.45 1.18
CA MET A 177 21.76 -25.22 2.30
C MET A 177 21.27 -23.75 2.24
N THR A 178 20.01 -23.55 2.57
CA THR A 178 19.44 -22.21 2.71
C THR A 178 18.70 -22.14 4.05
N ASP A 179 19.23 -21.35 4.96
CA ASP A 179 18.60 -20.99 6.24
C ASP A 179 18.71 -19.48 6.42
N VAL A 180 17.78 -18.76 5.82
CA VAL A 180 17.81 -17.29 5.75
C VAL A 180 16.53 -16.74 6.32
N GLU A 181 16.66 -15.83 7.28
CA GLU A 181 15.57 -15.05 7.83
C GLU A 181 15.70 -13.58 7.37
N ILE A 182 14.66 -13.07 6.74
CA ILE A 182 14.58 -11.68 6.26
C ILE A 182 13.41 -11.02 6.96
N ASN A 183 13.67 -9.89 7.61
CA ASN A 183 12.65 -9.04 8.22
C ASN A 183 12.74 -7.63 7.65
N ILE A 184 11.63 -7.11 7.18
CA ILE A 184 11.50 -5.77 6.64
C ILE A 184 10.38 -5.07 7.39
N SER A 185 10.69 -3.99 8.07
CA SER A 185 9.69 -3.21 8.79
C SER A 185 9.68 -1.75 8.36
N GLY A 186 8.49 -1.15 8.40
CA GLY A 186 8.34 0.24 8.03
C GLY A 186 7.06 0.86 8.57
N ARG A 187 7.02 2.18 8.46
CA ARG A 187 5.88 2.99 8.89
C ARG A 187 5.47 3.93 7.79
N ILE A 188 4.21 3.86 7.39
CA ILE A 188 3.62 4.69 6.35
C ILE A 188 2.68 5.69 7.00
N ARG A 189 2.88 6.98 6.72
CA ARG A 189 1.95 8.03 7.14
C ARG A 189 0.94 8.27 6.03
N LEU A 190 -0.31 7.84 6.23
CA LEU A 190 -1.36 7.97 5.23
C LEU A 190 -1.60 9.42 4.79
N ILE A 191 -1.48 10.38 5.71
CA ILE A 191 -1.63 11.80 5.41
C ILE A 191 -0.63 12.28 4.36
N VAL A 192 0.61 11.77 4.39
CA VAL A 192 1.65 12.12 3.41
C VAL A 192 1.31 11.53 2.04
N LEU A 193 0.81 10.29 1.99
CA LEU A 193 0.36 9.67 0.75
C LEU A 193 -0.81 10.44 0.12
N VAL A 194 -1.80 10.82 0.93
CA VAL A 194 -2.94 11.63 0.48
C VAL A 194 -2.47 12.99 -0.02
N TYR A 195 -1.55 13.65 0.68
CA TYR A 195 -0.97 14.92 0.23
C TYR A 195 -0.28 14.77 -1.13
N ILE A 196 0.56 13.74 -1.31
CA ILE A 196 1.22 13.47 -2.59
C ILE A 196 0.18 13.22 -3.68
N LEU A 197 -0.84 12.40 -3.41
CA LEU A 197 -1.91 12.11 -4.36
C LEU A 197 -2.63 13.38 -4.81
N ILE A 198 -3.05 14.23 -3.86
CA ILE A 198 -3.71 15.51 -4.13
C ILE A 198 -2.80 16.41 -4.95
N LYS A 199 -1.54 16.58 -4.54
CA LYS A 199 -0.53 17.38 -5.25
C LYS A 199 -0.41 16.99 -6.74
N TYR A 200 -0.43 15.68 -7.04
CA TYR A 200 -0.27 15.20 -8.42
C TYR A 200 -1.58 15.24 -9.22
N ILE A 201 -2.74 15.03 -8.59
CA ILE A 201 -4.05 15.17 -9.26
C ILE A 201 -4.27 16.62 -9.74
N PHE A 202 -3.82 17.61 -8.97
CA PHE A 202 -3.97 19.01 -9.32
C PHE A 202 -2.95 19.50 -10.36
N LYS A 203 -1.94 18.71 -10.74
CA LYS A 203 -1.02 19.08 -11.82
C LYS A 203 -1.72 19.14 -13.18
N LYS A 204 -1.46 20.18 -13.94
CA LYS A 204 -2.09 20.45 -15.24
C LYS A 204 -1.89 19.28 -16.23
N GLU A 205 -0.71 18.66 -16.24
CA GLU A 205 -0.33 17.56 -17.14
C GLU A 205 -1.15 16.30 -16.84
N VAL A 206 -1.31 15.96 -15.55
CA VAL A 206 -2.10 14.81 -15.10
C VAL A 206 -3.58 15.05 -15.34
N ARG A 207 -4.06 16.24 -15.02
CA ARG A 207 -5.46 16.63 -15.21
C ARG A 207 -5.90 16.57 -16.67
N LYS A 208 -5.06 17.02 -17.61
CA LYS A 208 -5.34 16.92 -19.05
C LYS A 208 -5.58 15.48 -19.51
N VAL A 209 -4.78 14.51 -19.03
CA VAL A 209 -4.91 13.11 -19.44
C VAL A 209 -6.11 12.44 -18.76
N VAL A 210 -6.35 12.72 -17.48
CA VAL A 210 -7.44 12.09 -16.71
C VAL A 210 -8.81 12.62 -17.13
N PHE A 211 -8.94 13.93 -17.36
CA PHE A 211 -10.25 14.55 -17.67
C PHE A 211 -10.59 14.51 -19.17
N GLN A 212 -9.62 14.53 -20.09
CA GLN A 212 -9.93 14.37 -21.52
C GLN A 212 -10.52 13.00 -21.88
N LYS A 213 -10.20 11.96 -21.11
CA LYS A 213 -10.77 10.62 -21.32
C LYS A 213 -12.27 10.53 -21.01
N ARG A 214 -12.83 11.47 -20.24
CA ARG A 214 -14.28 11.51 -19.91
C ARG A 214 -15.15 12.12 -21.00
N ILE A 215 -14.61 12.95 -21.86
CA ILE A 215 -15.40 13.65 -22.91
C ILE A 215 -15.61 12.76 -24.14
N SER A 216 -14.70 11.83 -24.41
CA SER A 216 -14.78 10.92 -25.58
C SER A 216 -15.74 9.72 -25.39
N THR A 217 -16.41 9.58 -24.26
CA THR A 217 -17.33 8.44 -24.00
C THR A 217 -18.81 8.85 -24.08
N LYS A 218 -19.11 10.07 -24.52
CA LYS A 218 -20.46 10.62 -24.60
C LYS A 218 -20.87 11.02 -26.05
N THR A 219 -20.30 10.38 -27.05
CA THR A 219 -20.78 10.50 -28.46
C THR A 219 -21.08 9.12 -28.99
#